data_149106c03ceabcb7c167c383ac5900a8
#
_entry.id   149106c03ceabcb7c167c383ac5900a8
#
_cell.length_a   1.000
_cell.length_b   1.000
_cell.length_c   1.000
_cell.angle_alpha   90.00
_cell.angle_beta   90.00
_cell.angle_gamma   90.00
#
_symmetry.space_group_name_H-M   'P 1'
#
loop_
_entity.id
_entity.type
_entity.pdbx_description
1 polymer ?
#
loop_
_entity_poly.entity_id
_entity_poly.type
_entity_poly.pdbx_seq_one_letter_code
_entity_poly.pdbx_strand_id
1 'polypeptide(L)'
;FTSVDGVATNYFWKMPVDDNAFMTLRSSTGQTAFLHVSCTEWKNMFSMEIYGRDGKLAIDGLGGSYGVERLVWYRMLPEMGPPETTTWEFPGADESWRVEFDEFAEDILLEREPAAGLADAHAALTVVEAVYQRSGYDFSTTP
;
A
#
# COMPACT_ATOMS: atom_id res chain seq x y z
N PHE A 1 9.35 -1.01 -10.15
CA PHE A 1 8.53 -0.40 -11.20
C PHE A 1 9.42 0.26 -12.24
N THR A 2 8.99 0.24 -13.50
CA THR A 2 9.70 0.85 -14.63
C THR A 2 9.14 2.22 -15.00
N SER A 3 7.94 2.54 -14.54
CA SER A 3 7.32 3.86 -14.70
C SER A 3 6.62 4.25 -13.40
N VAL A 4 6.90 5.46 -12.97
CA VAL A 4 6.23 6.15 -11.87
C VAL A 4 5.68 7.44 -12.43
N ASP A 5 4.38 7.64 -12.34
CA ASP A 5 3.71 8.88 -12.73
C ASP A 5 2.75 9.30 -11.62
N GLY A 6 2.82 10.57 -11.22
CA GLY A 6 2.02 11.01 -10.10
C GLY A 6 2.28 12.47 -9.72
N VAL A 7 1.50 12.93 -8.77
CA VAL A 7 1.57 14.28 -8.21
C VAL A 7 1.33 14.23 -6.71
N ALA A 8 2.18 14.89 -5.95
CA ALA A 8 1.98 15.21 -4.54
C ALA A 8 1.50 16.66 -4.44
N THR A 9 0.56 16.91 -3.57
CA THR A 9 -0.12 18.21 -3.43
C THR A 9 -0.30 18.57 -1.96
N ASN A 10 -0.42 19.87 -1.69
CA ASN A 10 -0.75 20.40 -0.38
C ASN A 10 -2.01 21.26 -0.51
N TYR A 11 -3.16 20.63 -0.37
CA TYR A 11 -4.44 21.29 -0.61
C TYR A 11 -5.01 22.00 0.62
N PHE A 12 -4.81 21.43 1.79
CA PHE A 12 -5.51 21.88 2.99
C PHE A 12 -4.59 22.33 4.12
N TRP A 13 -3.63 21.50 4.51
CA TRP A 13 -2.87 21.71 5.75
C TRP A 13 -1.78 22.79 5.66
N LYS A 14 -1.39 23.19 4.46
CA LYS A 14 -0.30 24.16 4.22
C LYS A 14 1.00 23.79 4.95
N MET A 15 1.30 22.52 4.97
CA MET A 15 2.53 21.97 5.54
C MET A 15 3.72 22.14 4.56
N PRO A 16 4.96 22.02 5.05
CA PRO A 16 6.14 21.97 4.15
C PRO A 16 6.16 20.72 3.25
N VAL A 17 5.33 19.71 3.56
CA VAL A 17 5.19 18.46 2.82
C VAL A 17 3.77 18.33 2.26
N ASP A 18 3.54 17.32 1.44
CA ASP A 18 2.24 17.03 0.87
C ASP A 18 1.21 16.58 1.93
N ASP A 19 -0.06 16.77 1.61
CA ASP A 19 -1.20 16.21 2.34
C ASP A 19 -2.02 15.23 1.48
N ASN A 20 -1.73 15.16 0.19
CA ASN A 20 -2.28 14.21 -0.76
C ASN A 20 -1.23 13.82 -1.80
N ALA A 21 -1.24 12.55 -2.19
CA ALA A 21 -0.48 12.06 -3.34
C ALA A 21 -1.30 11.09 -4.17
N PHE A 22 -1.24 11.26 -5.48
CA PHE A 22 -1.90 10.41 -6.47
C PHE A 22 -0.86 9.86 -7.41
N MET A 23 -0.83 8.55 -7.65
CA MET A 23 0.20 7.97 -8.49
C MET A 23 -0.25 6.73 -9.25
N THR A 24 0.34 6.54 -10.41
CA THR A 24 0.23 5.34 -11.22
C THR A 24 1.61 4.73 -11.40
N LEU A 25 1.74 3.46 -11.06
CA LEU A 25 2.98 2.69 -11.18
C LEU A 25 2.81 1.60 -12.23
N ARG A 26 3.86 1.33 -13.02
CA ARG A 26 3.86 0.21 -13.97
C ARG A 26 5.13 -0.62 -13.81
N SER A 27 4.96 -1.94 -13.88
CA SER A 27 6.09 -2.88 -13.89
C SER A 27 6.56 -3.17 -15.32
N SER A 28 7.73 -3.78 -15.45
CA SER A 28 8.28 -4.25 -16.73
C SER A 28 7.43 -5.35 -17.38
N THR A 29 6.62 -6.06 -16.60
CA THR A 29 5.75 -7.15 -17.04
C THR A 29 4.31 -6.70 -17.28
N GLY A 30 4.04 -5.37 -17.18
CA GLY A 30 2.78 -4.75 -17.58
C GLY A 30 1.75 -4.58 -16.47
N GLN A 31 2.03 -4.99 -15.24
CA GLN A 31 1.14 -4.70 -14.12
C GLN A 31 1.07 -3.19 -13.90
N THR A 32 -0.12 -2.71 -13.56
CA THR A 32 -0.37 -1.31 -13.26
C THR A 32 -1.00 -1.20 -11.89
N ALA A 33 -0.48 -0.31 -11.04
CA ALA A 33 -1.07 0.07 -9.78
C ALA A 33 -1.48 1.54 -9.82
N PHE A 34 -2.61 1.84 -9.21
CA PHE A 34 -3.07 3.20 -8.92
C PHE A 34 -3.15 3.36 -7.41
N LEU A 35 -2.53 4.40 -6.88
CA LEU A 35 -2.49 4.68 -5.45
C LEU A 35 -2.93 6.11 -5.16
N HIS A 36 -3.67 6.26 -4.09
CA HIS A 36 -3.99 7.53 -3.47
C HIS A 36 -3.63 7.46 -1.98
N VAL A 37 -2.86 8.41 -1.51
CA VAL A 37 -2.50 8.57 -0.10
C VAL A 37 -2.92 9.97 0.33
N SER A 38 -3.64 10.09 1.46
CA SER A 38 -4.23 11.36 1.87
C SER A 38 -4.26 11.53 3.39
N CYS A 39 -4.00 12.75 3.86
CA CYS A 39 -4.26 13.21 5.21
C CYS A 39 -5.55 14.06 5.28
N THR A 40 -6.40 14.03 4.25
CA THR A 40 -7.61 14.86 4.14
C THR A 40 -8.90 14.05 3.92
N GLU A 41 -8.87 12.76 4.19
CA GLU A 41 -10.05 11.87 4.09
C GLU A 41 -11.07 12.10 5.23
N TRP A 42 -10.69 12.85 6.28
CA TRP A 42 -11.50 13.14 7.47
C TRP A 42 -12.01 11.92 8.26
N LYS A 43 -11.79 10.75 7.75
CA LYS A 43 -12.00 9.46 8.39
C LYS A 43 -10.94 8.49 7.92
N ASN A 44 -10.31 7.80 8.86
CA ASN A 44 -9.35 6.77 8.52
C ASN A 44 -9.98 5.72 7.59
N MET A 45 -9.36 5.51 6.45
CA MET A 45 -9.78 4.56 5.44
C MET A 45 -8.55 3.83 4.89
N PHE A 46 -8.68 2.54 4.71
CA PHE A 46 -7.74 1.74 3.94
C PHE A 46 -8.53 0.80 3.04
N SER A 47 -8.18 0.77 1.78
CA SER A 47 -8.71 -0.18 0.82
C SER A 47 -7.63 -0.54 -0.20
N MET A 48 -7.46 -1.82 -0.49
CA MET A 48 -6.58 -2.30 -1.53
C MET A 48 -7.28 -3.39 -2.35
N GLU A 49 -7.29 -3.22 -3.66
CA GLU A 49 -7.83 -4.20 -4.59
C GLU A 49 -6.72 -4.75 -5.49
N ILE A 50 -6.65 -6.07 -5.62
CA ILE A 50 -5.71 -6.76 -6.49
C ILE A 50 -6.50 -7.54 -7.54
N TYR A 51 -6.37 -7.15 -8.79
CA TYR A 51 -7.06 -7.77 -9.91
C TYR A 51 -6.15 -8.78 -10.59
N GLY A 52 -6.55 -10.05 -10.54
CA GLY A 52 -5.93 -11.14 -11.26
C GLY A 52 -6.75 -11.56 -12.48
N ARG A 53 -6.23 -12.52 -13.23
CA ARG A 53 -6.92 -13.06 -14.42
C ARG A 53 -8.20 -13.80 -14.05
N ASP A 54 -8.19 -14.53 -12.95
CA ASP A 54 -9.26 -15.48 -12.60
C ASP A 54 -10.03 -15.02 -11.34
N GLY A 55 -9.82 -13.78 -10.89
CA GLY A 55 -10.51 -13.23 -9.72
C GLY A 55 -9.90 -11.95 -9.19
N LYS A 56 -10.47 -11.46 -8.08
CA LYS A 56 -10.05 -10.25 -7.38
C LYS A 56 -9.90 -10.53 -5.89
N LEU A 57 -8.89 -9.93 -5.28
CA LEU A 57 -8.81 -9.77 -3.82
C LEU A 57 -9.15 -8.32 -3.47
N ALA A 58 -9.95 -8.14 -2.43
CA ALA A 58 -10.20 -6.82 -1.83
C ALA A 58 -9.83 -6.88 -0.35
N ILE A 59 -9.06 -5.93 0.11
CA ILE A 59 -8.62 -5.78 1.50
C ILE A 59 -9.12 -4.44 1.99
N ASP A 60 -9.91 -4.44 3.05
CA ASP A 60 -10.42 -3.24 3.71
C ASP A 60 -10.03 -3.24 5.19
N GLY A 61 -9.82 -2.06 5.75
CA GLY A 61 -9.41 -1.88 7.12
C GLY A 61 -7.91 -2.10 7.34
N LEU A 62 -7.35 -1.49 8.38
CA LEU A 62 -5.96 -1.63 8.77
C LEU A 62 -5.77 -1.17 10.22
N GLY A 63 -5.12 -2.00 11.05
CA GLY A 63 -4.69 -1.62 12.40
C GLY A 63 -5.80 -1.10 13.30
N GLY A 64 -7.02 -1.61 13.18
CA GLY A 64 -8.16 -1.27 14.03
C GLY A 64 -8.73 0.15 13.85
N SER A 65 -7.91 1.18 13.61
CA SER A 65 -8.37 2.56 13.44
C SER A 65 -9.03 2.81 12.07
N TYR A 66 -8.77 1.95 11.11
CA TYR A 66 -9.31 1.99 9.74
C TYR A 66 -10.50 1.05 9.53
N GLY A 67 -11.10 0.58 10.62
CA GLY A 67 -12.22 -0.36 10.63
C GLY A 67 -11.79 -1.81 10.84
N VAL A 68 -12.76 -2.74 10.80
CA VAL A 68 -12.49 -4.18 10.88
C VAL A 68 -11.73 -4.60 9.63
N GLU A 69 -10.61 -5.28 9.85
CA GLU A 69 -9.82 -5.82 8.74
C GLU A 69 -10.58 -6.96 8.06
N ARG A 70 -10.67 -6.87 6.75
CA ARG A 70 -11.42 -7.83 5.94
C ARG A 70 -10.65 -8.15 4.68
N LEU A 71 -10.56 -9.44 4.35
CA LEU A 71 -10.13 -9.95 3.06
C LEU A 71 -11.33 -10.57 2.35
N VAL A 72 -11.60 -10.15 1.14
CA VAL A 72 -12.62 -10.74 0.28
C VAL A 72 -11.96 -11.29 -0.99
N TRP A 73 -12.22 -12.55 -1.27
CA TRP A 73 -11.82 -13.18 -2.51
C TRP A 73 -13.04 -13.38 -3.41
N TYR A 74 -12.99 -12.76 -4.59
CA TYR A 74 -13.95 -12.94 -5.66
C TYR A 74 -13.35 -13.85 -6.71
N ARG A 75 -13.78 -15.09 -6.75
CA ARG A 75 -13.35 -16.07 -7.74
C ARG A 75 -14.28 -16.04 -8.95
N MET A 76 -13.73 -15.74 -10.12
CA MET A 76 -14.51 -15.79 -11.37
C MET A 76 -14.75 -17.23 -11.81
N LEU A 77 -15.96 -17.47 -12.30
CA LEU A 77 -16.35 -18.77 -12.85
C LEU A 77 -16.32 -18.72 -14.37
N PRO A 78 -16.02 -19.87 -15.04
CA PRO A 78 -15.99 -19.94 -16.51
C PRO A 78 -17.30 -19.50 -17.17
N GLU A 79 -18.42 -19.67 -16.47
CA GLU A 79 -19.78 -19.37 -16.93
C GLU A 79 -20.10 -17.85 -16.97
N MET A 80 -19.15 -17.00 -16.56
CA MET A 80 -19.32 -15.54 -16.52
C MET A 80 -20.55 -15.07 -15.73
N GLY A 81 -20.87 -15.76 -14.65
CA GLY A 81 -21.90 -15.35 -13.69
C GLY A 81 -21.32 -14.45 -12.58
N PRO A 82 -22.11 -14.19 -11.52
CA PRO A 82 -21.57 -13.59 -10.32
C PRO A 82 -20.40 -14.42 -9.77
N PRO A 83 -19.32 -13.79 -9.26
CA PRO A 83 -18.19 -14.53 -8.72
C PRO A 83 -18.58 -15.30 -7.46
N GLU A 84 -17.96 -16.43 -7.23
CA GLU A 84 -17.95 -17.04 -5.90
C GLU A 84 -17.21 -16.10 -4.95
N THR A 85 -17.82 -15.82 -3.79
CA THR A 85 -17.27 -14.86 -2.83
C THR A 85 -16.95 -15.55 -1.52
N THR A 86 -15.72 -15.41 -1.06
CA THR A 86 -15.28 -15.84 0.27
C THR A 86 -14.78 -14.62 1.04
N THR A 87 -15.22 -14.48 2.28
CA THR A 87 -14.86 -13.35 3.14
C THR A 87 -14.23 -13.87 4.43
N TRP A 88 -13.12 -13.25 4.80
CA TRP A 88 -12.48 -13.42 6.11
C TRP A 88 -12.47 -12.09 6.82
N GLU A 89 -12.86 -12.07 8.09
CA GLU A 89 -12.83 -10.89 8.95
C GLU A 89 -11.89 -11.12 10.12
N PHE A 90 -11.16 -10.10 10.50
CA PHE A 90 -10.17 -10.10 11.56
C PHE A 90 -10.52 -9.02 12.60
N PRO A 91 -11.54 -9.25 13.44
CA PRO A 91 -12.03 -8.25 14.39
C PRO A 91 -11.17 -8.12 15.66
N GLY A 92 -10.05 -8.79 15.73
CA GLY A 92 -9.14 -8.77 16.88
C GLY A 92 -8.44 -7.43 17.08
N ALA A 93 -7.64 -7.34 18.14
CA ALA A 93 -6.73 -6.24 18.33
C ALA A 93 -5.62 -6.27 17.28
N ASP A 94 -5.11 -5.09 16.92
CA ASP A 94 -3.95 -5.00 16.06
C ASP A 94 -2.70 -5.55 16.77
N GLU A 95 -2.17 -6.63 16.25
CA GLU A 95 -0.95 -7.28 16.71
C GLU A 95 0.21 -7.14 15.71
N SER A 96 0.05 -6.33 14.66
CA SER A 96 1.03 -6.24 13.56
C SER A 96 2.43 -5.91 14.06
N TRP A 97 2.58 -4.95 14.96
CA TRP A 97 3.87 -4.57 15.55
C TRP A 97 4.53 -5.71 16.33
N ARG A 98 3.73 -6.48 17.07
CA ARG A 98 4.26 -7.62 17.83
C ARG A 98 4.72 -8.72 16.87
N VAL A 99 3.90 -9.05 15.88
CA VAL A 99 4.24 -10.08 14.88
C VAL A 99 5.48 -9.68 14.08
N GLU A 100 5.56 -8.42 13.64
CA GLU A 100 6.73 -7.91 12.91
C GLU A 100 8.01 -8.01 13.76
N PHE A 101 7.93 -7.67 15.04
CA PHE A 101 9.08 -7.76 15.94
C PHE A 101 9.50 -9.21 16.21
N ASP A 102 8.54 -10.11 16.39
CA ASP A 102 8.79 -11.55 16.60
C ASP A 102 9.48 -12.14 15.36
N GLU A 103 8.99 -11.84 14.15
CA GLU A 103 9.61 -12.25 12.89
C GLU A 103 11.04 -11.71 12.74
N PHE A 104 11.23 -10.43 13.03
CA PHE A 104 12.56 -9.82 12.98
C PHE A 104 13.55 -10.50 13.94
N ALA A 105 13.11 -10.83 15.16
CA ALA A 105 13.92 -11.55 16.14
C ALA A 105 14.26 -12.97 15.65
N GLU A 106 13.30 -13.68 15.05
CA GLU A 106 13.53 -14.99 14.46
C GLU A 106 14.51 -14.93 13.28
N ASP A 107 14.39 -13.92 12.41
CA ASP A 107 15.30 -13.73 11.28
C ASP A 107 16.75 -13.59 11.73
N ILE A 108 16.99 -12.85 12.82
CA ILE A 108 18.32 -12.74 13.44
C ILE A 108 18.79 -14.08 14.00
N LEU A 109 17.94 -14.77 14.75
CA LEU A 109 18.31 -16.05 15.41
C LEU A 109 18.58 -17.18 14.41
N LEU A 110 17.85 -17.18 13.30
CA LEU A 110 17.93 -18.21 12.28
C LEU A 110 18.82 -17.80 11.09
N GLU A 111 19.44 -16.62 11.15
CA GLU A 111 20.28 -16.07 10.07
C GLU A 111 19.53 -16.07 8.71
N ARG A 112 18.22 -15.73 8.73
CA ARG A 112 17.39 -15.65 7.53
C ARG A 112 17.44 -14.23 6.94
N GLU A 113 17.29 -14.14 5.62
CA GLU A 113 16.97 -12.88 4.97
C GLU A 113 15.53 -12.48 5.29
N PRO A 114 15.26 -11.22 5.72
CA PRO A 114 13.91 -10.77 5.97
C PRO A 114 13.02 -10.82 4.72
N ALA A 115 11.73 -11.15 4.89
CA ALA A 115 10.78 -11.15 3.79
C ALA A 115 10.60 -9.76 3.14
N ALA A 116 10.76 -8.69 3.92
CA ALA A 116 10.84 -7.31 3.45
C ALA A 116 12.09 -6.66 4.05
N GLY A 117 13.09 -6.38 3.22
CA GLY A 117 14.38 -5.88 3.64
C GLY A 117 14.66 -4.45 3.21
N LEU A 118 15.91 -4.03 3.40
CA LEU A 118 16.36 -2.68 3.03
C LEU A 118 16.21 -2.38 1.54
N ALA A 119 16.31 -3.39 0.67
CA ALA A 119 16.11 -3.23 -0.76
C ALA A 119 14.66 -2.84 -1.08
N ASP A 120 13.69 -3.44 -0.39
CA ASP A 120 12.26 -3.13 -0.55
C ASP A 120 11.95 -1.74 -0.03
N ALA A 121 12.49 -1.37 1.13
CA ALA A 121 12.37 -0.03 1.68
C ALA A 121 12.96 1.03 0.74
N HIS A 122 14.15 0.78 0.18
CA HIS A 122 14.78 1.66 -0.79
C HIS A 122 13.94 1.80 -2.08
N ALA A 123 13.37 0.69 -2.57
CA ALA A 123 12.49 0.72 -3.75
C ALA A 123 11.23 1.56 -3.51
N ALA A 124 10.62 1.47 -2.32
CA ALA A 124 9.50 2.30 -1.95
C ALA A 124 9.87 3.79 -1.90
N LEU A 125 10.99 4.14 -1.26
CA LEU A 125 11.48 5.52 -1.19
C LEU A 125 11.83 6.07 -2.58
N THR A 126 12.33 5.27 -3.49
CA THR A 126 12.60 5.67 -4.89
C THR A 126 11.31 6.09 -5.61
N VAL A 127 10.20 5.42 -5.34
CA VAL A 127 8.88 5.82 -5.88
C VAL A 127 8.44 7.15 -5.29
N VAL A 128 8.57 7.34 -3.98
CA VAL A 128 8.23 8.61 -3.31
C VAL A 128 9.07 9.75 -3.87
N GLU A 129 10.38 9.57 -3.99
CA GLU A 129 11.29 10.57 -4.56
C GLU A 129 10.88 10.98 -5.98
N ALA A 130 10.57 10.02 -6.83
CA ALA A 130 10.15 10.29 -8.20
C ALA A 130 8.85 11.12 -8.27
N VAL A 131 7.88 10.87 -7.39
CA VAL A 131 6.64 11.66 -7.29
C VAL A 131 6.94 13.07 -6.80
N TYR A 132 7.77 13.20 -5.78
CA TYR A 132 8.14 14.51 -5.23
C TYR A 132 8.90 15.38 -6.23
N GLN A 133 9.89 14.83 -6.92
CA GLN A 133 10.63 15.56 -7.97
C GLN A 133 9.70 16.12 -9.05
N ARG A 134 8.71 15.34 -9.48
CA ARG A 134 7.71 15.77 -10.47
C ARG A 134 6.76 16.83 -9.93
N SER A 135 6.53 16.85 -8.63
CA SER A 135 5.62 17.78 -7.96
C SER A 135 6.30 19.08 -7.51
N GLY A 136 7.62 19.21 -7.73
CA GLY A 136 8.38 20.39 -7.35
C GLY A 136 8.77 20.46 -5.87
N TYR A 137 8.69 19.34 -5.15
CA TYR A 137 9.24 19.24 -3.80
C TYR A 137 10.74 18.97 -3.88
N ASP A 138 11.54 19.86 -3.27
CA ASP A 138 13.00 19.75 -3.22
C ASP A 138 13.45 19.55 -1.77
N PHE A 139 13.98 18.37 -1.47
CA PHE A 139 14.52 18.04 -0.15
C PHE A 139 16.01 18.34 -0.01
N SER A 140 16.67 18.80 -1.07
CA SER A 140 18.09 19.15 -1.03
C SER A 140 18.38 20.42 -0.19
N THR A 141 17.34 21.17 0.17
CA THR A 141 17.43 22.43 0.90
C THR A 141 16.96 22.37 2.35
N THR A 142 16.63 21.18 2.87
CA THR A 142 16.25 21.05 4.28
C THR A 142 17.54 21.08 5.13
N PRO A 143 17.64 21.98 6.11
CA PRO A 143 18.83 22.15 6.94
C PRO A 143 19.07 20.97 7.89
#